data_0cc2042ccb0fd0090048695d59b2eb22
#
_entry.id   0cc2042ccb0fd0090048695d59b2eb22
#
_cell.length_a   1.000
_cell.length_b   1.000
_cell.length_c   1.000
_cell.angle_alpha   90.00
_cell.angle_beta   90.00
_cell.angle_gamma   90.00
#
_symmetry.space_group_name_H-M   'P 1'
#
loop_
_entity.id
_entity.type
_entity.pdbx_description
1 polymer ?
#
loop_
_entity_poly.entity_id
_entity_poly.type
_entity_poly.pdbx_seq_one_letter_code
_entity_poly.pdbx_strand_id
1 'polypeptide(L)'
;GLGDVYKRQVIIASGPLTSDALAAAIAEKIGDGHTLNFFDAAAPLVTFESVDMDSAFFASRYDKGTADYINCPMTEEEYDAFWQALTTAEEASVHGFEDKNVFEGCMPVEVMARRGHDTLCYGPLKPRGLRDPKTGQEPYAVVQLRRDNAQGSVYNLVGFQTHLRFPEQKRVFSMIPALHD
;
A
#
# COMPACT_ATOMS: atom_id res chain seq x y z
N GLY A 1 8.27 -41.50 13.37
CA GLY A 1 7.04 -41.05 12.81
C GLY A 1 6.93 -39.58 12.55
N LEU A 2 6.49 -39.20 11.40
CA LEU A 2 6.23 -37.80 10.97
C LEU A 2 5.12 -37.11 11.79
N GLY A 3 4.37 -37.83 12.62
CA GLY A 3 3.25 -37.32 13.40
C GLY A 3 3.63 -36.46 14.61
N ASP A 4 4.86 -36.57 15.13
CA ASP A 4 5.27 -35.87 16.34
C ASP A 4 5.85 -34.45 16.10
N VAL A 5 6.26 -34.16 14.90
CA VAL A 5 6.83 -32.84 14.54
C VAL A 5 5.77 -31.75 14.63
N TYR A 6 4.54 -32.04 14.21
CA TYR A 6 3.44 -31.07 14.19
C TYR A 6 2.81 -30.76 15.55
N LYS A 7 3.01 -31.62 16.56
CA LYS A 7 2.44 -31.41 17.89
C LYS A 7 3.20 -30.38 18.75
N ARG A 8 4.31 -29.81 18.23
CA ARG A 8 5.16 -28.84 18.94
C ARG A 8 5.18 -27.46 18.33
N GLN A 9 4.28 -27.20 17.40
CA GLN A 9 4.16 -25.88 16.80
C GLN A 9 3.29 -24.97 17.67
N VAL A 10 3.75 -23.74 17.87
CA VAL A 10 3.00 -22.68 18.55
C VAL A 10 2.77 -21.56 17.54
N ILE A 11 1.53 -21.16 17.40
CA ILE A 11 1.15 -20.01 16.56
C ILE A 11 0.84 -18.86 17.50
N ILE A 12 1.55 -17.73 17.31
CA ILE A 12 1.31 -16.49 18.02
C ILE A 12 0.75 -15.50 16.99
N ALA A 13 -0.48 -15.06 17.21
CA ALA A 13 -1.23 -14.20 16.28
C ALA A 13 -1.69 -12.90 16.97
N SER A 14 -0.77 -12.25 17.70
CA SER A 14 -1.02 -11.04 18.47
C SER A 14 -1.09 -9.76 17.61
N GLY A 15 -0.71 -9.85 16.34
CA GLY A 15 -0.80 -8.74 15.39
C GLY A 15 0.31 -7.69 15.53
N PRO A 16 0.23 -6.59 14.77
CA PRO A 16 1.28 -5.58 14.69
C PRO A 16 1.48 -4.77 15.98
N LEU A 17 0.45 -4.69 16.83
CA LEU A 17 0.52 -4.01 18.14
C LEU A 17 0.99 -4.92 19.27
N THR A 18 1.75 -5.96 18.96
CA THR A 18 2.38 -6.84 19.98
C THR A 18 3.28 -6.00 20.90
N SER A 19 3.10 -6.18 22.22
CA SER A 19 3.90 -5.43 23.18
C SER A 19 5.39 -5.79 23.11
N ASP A 20 6.26 -4.84 23.40
CA ASP A 20 7.72 -5.02 23.40
C ASP A 20 8.15 -6.18 24.27
N ALA A 21 7.52 -6.35 25.44
CA ALA A 21 7.81 -7.44 26.35
C ALA A 21 7.50 -8.82 25.74
N LEU A 22 6.37 -8.96 25.03
CA LEU A 22 6.03 -10.19 24.33
C LEU A 22 6.94 -10.44 23.14
N ALA A 23 7.25 -9.40 22.36
CA ALA A 23 8.17 -9.48 21.24
C ALA A 23 9.58 -9.94 21.69
N ALA A 24 10.10 -9.38 22.77
CA ALA A 24 11.39 -9.77 23.35
C ALA A 24 11.38 -11.23 23.85
N ALA A 25 10.32 -11.65 24.54
CA ALA A 25 10.19 -13.03 25.01
C ALA A 25 10.09 -14.06 23.88
N ILE A 26 9.46 -13.69 22.75
CA ILE A 26 9.40 -14.53 21.55
C ILE A 26 10.78 -14.62 20.91
N ALA A 27 11.47 -13.50 20.73
CA ALA A 27 12.81 -13.43 20.14
C ALA A 27 13.82 -14.27 20.94
N GLU A 28 13.77 -14.20 22.28
CA GLU A 28 14.60 -15.03 23.16
C GLU A 28 14.37 -16.54 22.95
N LYS A 29 13.11 -16.94 22.73
CA LYS A 29 12.76 -18.36 22.51
C LYS A 29 13.13 -18.90 21.14
N ILE A 30 13.13 -18.05 20.13
CA ILE A 30 13.51 -18.42 18.75
C ILE A 30 15.04 -18.61 18.65
N GLY A 31 15.82 -17.86 19.42
CA GLY A 31 17.24 -18.16 19.66
C GLY A 31 18.22 -17.80 18.55
N ASP A 32 17.80 -17.16 17.46
CA ASP A 32 18.53 -17.11 16.19
C ASP A 32 18.92 -15.70 15.75
N GLY A 33 18.73 -14.68 16.61
CA GLY A 33 18.99 -13.28 16.25
C GLY A 33 18.03 -12.74 15.18
N HIS A 34 17.01 -13.49 14.80
CA HIS A 34 15.96 -13.02 13.90
C HIS A 34 15.11 -11.98 14.63
N THR A 35 15.14 -10.77 14.11
CA THR A 35 14.29 -9.69 14.60
C THR A 35 12.87 -9.94 14.13
N LEU A 36 11.92 -9.94 15.06
CA LEU A 36 10.50 -9.90 14.71
C LEU A 36 10.16 -8.52 14.19
N ASN A 37 9.63 -8.46 12.98
CA ASN A 37 9.22 -7.21 12.36
C ASN A 37 7.70 -7.05 12.51
N PHE A 38 7.27 -5.95 13.10
CA PHE A 38 5.88 -5.57 13.21
C PHE A 38 5.65 -4.32 12.37
N PHE A 39 4.63 -4.34 11.50
CA PHE A 39 4.30 -3.22 10.64
C PHE A 39 2.92 -2.71 10.99
N ASP A 40 2.83 -1.44 11.35
CA ASP A 40 1.60 -0.73 11.67
C ASP A 40 1.21 0.27 10.57
N ALA A 41 1.66 0.03 9.35
CA ALA A 41 1.28 0.85 8.21
C ALA A 41 -0.07 0.37 7.66
N ALA A 42 -1.08 1.23 7.71
CA ALA A 42 -2.41 0.97 7.15
C ALA A 42 -2.53 1.56 5.74
N ALA A 43 -3.22 0.85 4.85
CA ALA A 43 -3.59 1.42 3.56
C ALA A 43 -4.78 2.38 3.74
N PRO A 44 -4.74 3.58 3.15
CA PRO A 44 -5.85 4.52 3.21
C PRO A 44 -7.12 3.95 2.58
N LEU A 45 -8.26 4.36 3.13
CA LEU A 45 -9.58 4.05 2.61
C LEU A 45 -10.22 5.33 2.04
N VAL A 46 -10.93 5.16 0.94
CA VAL A 46 -11.75 6.21 0.32
C VAL A 46 -13.18 5.71 0.13
N THR A 47 -14.15 6.60 0.17
CA THR A 47 -15.54 6.24 -0.19
C THR A 47 -15.68 6.26 -1.71
N PHE A 48 -16.57 5.43 -2.25
CA PHE A 48 -16.85 5.47 -3.68
C PHE A 48 -17.33 6.85 -4.15
N GLU A 49 -18.10 7.54 -3.31
CA GLU A 49 -18.66 8.86 -3.60
C GLU A 49 -17.60 9.96 -3.74
N SER A 50 -16.43 9.80 -3.07
CA SER A 50 -15.30 10.72 -3.18
C SER A 50 -14.37 10.44 -4.36
N VAL A 51 -14.65 9.40 -5.15
CA VAL A 51 -13.85 9.08 -6.35
C VAL A 51 -14.45 9.77 -7.56
N ASP A 52 -13.68 10.65 -8.20
CA ASP A 52 -14.05 11.22 -9.49
C ASP A 52 -13.96 10.16 -10.59
N MET A 53 -15.11 9.60 -10.96
CA MET A 53 -15.21 8.60 -12.01
C MET A 53 -15.01 9.17 -13.44
N ASP A 54 -14.99 10.50 -13.59
CA ASP A 54 -14.58 11.12 -14.84
C ASP A 54 -13.07 11.05 -15.05
N SER A 55 -12.29 10.93 -13.96
CA SER A 55 -10.83 10.78 -13.98
C SER A 55 -10.38 9.34 -13.68
N ALA A 56 -11.30 8.37 -13.57
CA ALA A 56 -11.01 6.98 -13.28
C ALA A 56 -11.82 6.03 -14.16
N PHE A 57 -11.46 4.75 -14.17
CA PHE A 57 -12.17 3.72 -14.93
C PHE A 57 -12.09 2.35 -14.27
N PHE A 58 -13.12 1.54 -14.47
CA PHE A 58 -13.12 0.14 -14.08
C PHE A 58 -12.38 -0.71 -15.12
N ALA A 59 -11.40 -1.48 -14.70
CA ALA A 59 -10.73 -2.47 -15.54
C ALA A 59 -10.01 -3.52 -14.72
N SER A 60 -9.71 -4.64 -15.37
CA SER A 60 -8.74 -5.63 -14.91
C SER A 60 -7.51 -5.62 -15.80
N ARG A 61 -6.35 -6.00 -15.25
CA ARG A 61 -5.12 -6.06 -16.03
C ARG A 61 -5.20 -7.10 -17.14
N TYR A 62 -4.83 -6.70 -18.35
CA TYR A 62 -4.86 -7.55 -19.54
C TYR A 62 -6.24 -8.11 -19.88
N ASP A 63 -7.31 -7.40 -19.45
CA ASP A 63 -8.72 -7.81 -19.61
C ASP A 63 -9.01 -9.22 -19.07
N LYS A 64 -8.28 -9.62 -18.00
CA LYS A 64 -8.44 -10.95 -17.37
C LYS A 64 -9.39 -10.88 -16.20
N GLY A 65 -10.46 -11.68 -16.26
CA GLY A 65 -11.47 -11.76 -15.19
C GLY A 65 -12.46 -10.60 -15.23
N THR A 66 -12.94 -10.20 -14.06
CA THR A 66 -13.92 -9.12 -13.89
C THR A 66 -13.22 -7.78 -13.66
N ALA A 67 -13.83 -6.67 -14.08
CA ALA A 67 -13.32 -5.32 -13.89
C ALA A 67 -13.56 -4.84 -12.45
N ASP A 68 -12.90 -5.47 -11.48
CA ASP A 68 -13.18 -5.26 -10.05
C ASP A 68 -12.40 -4.10 -9.41
N TYR A 69 -11.43 -3.53 -10.15
CA TYR A 69 -10.61 -2.43 -9.68
C TYR A 69 -11.01 -1.11 -10.34
N ILE A 70 -11.07 -0.05 -9.55
CA ILE A 70 -11.07 1.31 -10.08
C ILE A 70 -9.61 1.68 -10.31
N ASN A 71 -9.31 2.18 -11.50
CA ASN A 71 -7.97 2.58 -11.92
C ASN A 71 -7.94 4.10 -12.05
N CYS A 72 -7.05 4.76 -11.32
CA CYS A 72 -6.85 6.19 -11.28
C CYS A 72 -5.55 6.52 -12.03
N PRO A 73 -5.61 6.86 -13.32
CA PRO A 73 -4.44 7.16 -14.13
C PRO A 73 -3.82 8.50 -13.73
N MET A 74 -2.53 8.63 -13.95
CA MET A 74 -1.78 9.87 -13.87
C MET A 74 -0.92 10.05 -15.13
N THR A 75 -0.79 11.29 -15.57
CA THR A 75 0.24 11.71 -16.53
C THR A 75 1.62 11.73 -15.85
N GLU A 76 2.68 11.97 -16.64
CA GLU A 76 4.03 12.10 -16.11
C GLU A 76 4.14 13.31 -15.17
N GLU A 77 3.59 14.44 -15.55
CA GLU A 77 3.60 15.69 -14.77
C GLU A 77 2.83 15.54 -13.43
N GLU A 78 1.68 14.88 -13.46
CA GLU A 78 0.89 14.60 -12.26
C GLU A 78 1.62 13.63 -11.33
N TYR A 79 2.27 12.61 -11.87
CA TYR A 79 3.08 11.68 -11.12
C TYR A 79 4.30 12.36 -10.49
N ASP A 80 5.01 13.21 -11.22
CA ASP A 80 6.17 13.95 -10.73
C ASP A 80 5.81 14.82 -9.52
N ALA A 81 4.71 15.56 -9.63
CA ALA A 81 4.20 16.40 -8.55
C ALA A 81 3.80 15.55 -7.33
N PHE A 82 3.09 14.43 -7.55
CA PHE A 82 2.72 13.47 -6.53
C PHE A 82 3.96 12.87 -5.85
N TRP A 83 4.94 12.39 -6.63
CA TRP A 83 6.16 11.78 -6.11
C TRP A 83 6.97 12.74 -5.24
N GLN A 84 7.12 14.00 -5.66
CA GLN A 84 7.79 15.04 -4.88
C GLN A 84 7.06 15.29 -3.55
N ALA A 85 5.74 15.42 -3.60
CA ALA A 85 4.93 15.63 -2.40
C ALA A 85 5.01 14.45 -1.43
N LEU A 86 4.97 13.21 -1.95
CA LEU A 86 5.04 11.98 -1.18
C LEU A 86 6.39 11.80 -0.48
N THR A 87 7.49 12.04 -1.20
CA THR A 87 8.86 11.84 -0.65
C THR A 87 9.26 12.87 0.39
N THR A 88 8.60 14.02 0.42
CA THR A 88 8.87 15.13 1.34
C THR A 88 7.82 15.29 2.44
N ALA A 89 6.79 14.44 2.45
CA ALA A 89 5.69 14.50 3.41
C ALA A 89 6.14 14.12 4.83
N GLU A 90 5.45 14.69 5.83
CA GLU A 90 5.70 14.39 7.24
C GLU A 90 5.12 13.03 7.63
N GLU A 91 5.97 12.21 8.25
CA GLU A 91 5.59 10.92 8.80
C GLU A 91 5.19 11.03 10.27
N ALA A 92 4.33 10.12 10.73
CA ALA A 92 4.10 9.91 12.15
C ALA A 92 5.38 9.33 12.78
N SER A 93 5.62 9.62 14.06
CA SER A 93 6.73 9.00 14.79
C SER A 93 6.47 7.51 14.93
N VAL A 94 7.32 6.72 14.33
CA VAL A 94 7.27 5.27 14.38
C VAL A 94 7.97 4.77 15.63
N HIS A 95 7.37 3.81 16.36
CA HIS A 95 8.03 3.21 17.52
C HIS A 95 9.23 2.37 17.08
N GLY A 96 10.34 2.50 17.77
CA GLY A 96 11.72 2.13 17.44
C GLY A 96 12.07 0.70 16.96
N PHE A 97 11.12 -0.13 16.55
CA PHE A 97 11.35 -1.46 15.97
C PHE A 97 11.28 -1.49 14.44
N GLU A 98 10.79 -0.43 13.78
CA GLU A 98 10.47 -0.43 12.34
C GLU A 98 11.64 -0.01 11.44
N ASP A 99 12.75 0.48 12.02
CA ASP A 99 13.76 1.25 11.27
C ASP A 99 14.75 0.45 10.40
N LYS A 100 14.78 -0.89 10.41
CA LYS A 100 15.91 -1.59 9.77
C LYS A 100 15.61 -2.77 8.84
N ASN A 101 14.43 -3.40 8.89
CA ASN A 101 14.13 -4.54 8.04
C ASN A 101 12.67 -4.54 7.57
N VAL A 102 12.35 -3.69 6.60
CA VAL A 102 11.01 -3.64 6.00
C VAL A 102 10.86 -4.81 5.03
N PHE A 103 9.90 -5.69 5.28
CA PHE A 103 9.51 -6.72 4.32
C PHE A 103 8.91 -6.04 3.09
N GLU A 104 9.40 -6.35 1.89
CA GLU A 104 9.03 -5.64 0.65
C GLU A 104 7.51 -5.59 0.40
N GLY A 105 6.76 -6.62 0.77
CA GLY A 105 5.32 -6.68 0.56
C GLY A 105 4.47 -5.77 1.46
N CYS A 106 5.06 -5.20 2.52
CA CYS A 106 4.38 -4.30 3.48
C CYS A 106 5.10 -2.95 3.60
N MET A 107 6.01 -2.64 2.67
CA MET A 107 6.78 -1.41 2.70
C MET A 107 5.87 -0.20 2.50
N PRO A 108 5.98 0.85 3.35
CA PRO A 108 5.26 2.10 3.14
C PRO A 108 5.56 2.73 1.78
N VAL A 109 4.52 3.29 1.16
CA VAL A 109 4.62 3.82 -0.20
C VAL A 109 5.64 4.95 -0.31
N GLU A 110 5.77 5.82 0.70
CA GLU A 110 6.77 6.88 0.78
C GLU A 110 8.19 6.33 0.88
N VAL A 111 8.38 5.21 1.56
CA VAL A 111 9.69 4.53 1.66
C VAL A 111 10.08 3.93 0.31
N MET A 112 9.13 3.32 -0.40
CA MET A 112 9.35 2.84 -1.77
C MET A 112 9.69 4.00 -2.71
N ALA A 113 8.96 5.12 -2.63
CA ALA A 113 9.16 6.29 -3.47
C ALA A 113 10.58 6.87 -3.33
N ARG A 114 11.14 6.88 -2.13
CA ARG A 114 12.51 7.37 -1.85
C ARG A 114 13.61 6.49 -2.42
N ARG A 115 13.32 5.25 -2.81
CA ARG A 115 14.31 4.37 -3.46
C ARG A 115 14.64 4.79 -4.89
N GLY A 116 13.80 5.61 -5.51
CA GLY A 116 14.01 6.16 -6.84
C GLY A 116 12.70 6.60 -7.46
N HIS A 117 12.79 7.60 -8.35
CA HIS A 117 11.64 8.22 -9.00
C HIS A 117 10.68 7.20 -9.62
N ASP A 118 11.21 6.26 -10.41
CA ASP A 118 10.37 5.31 -11.14
C ASP A 118 9.97 4.06 -10.34
N THR A 119 10.42 3.94 -9.09
CA THR A 119 10.22 2.72 -8.28
C THR A 119 8.73 2.35 -8.18
N LEU A 120 7.87 3.33 -7.96
CA LEU A 120 6.42 3.09 -7.83
C LEU A 120 5.79 2.62 -9.14
N CYS A 121 6.29 3.07 -10.30
CA CYS A 121 5.80 2.68 -11.62
C CYS A 121 6.14 1.23 -11.98
N TYR A 122 7.12 0.63 -11.31
CA TYR A 122 7.42 -0.81 -11.38
C TYR A 122 6.78 -1.63 -10.25
N GLY A 123 6.22 -0.95 -9.26
CA GLY A 123 5.56 -1.49 -8.08
C GLY A 123 4.05 -1.25 -8.05
N PRO A 124 3.53 -0.57 -6.99
CA PRO A 124 2.10 -0.40 -6.77
C PRO A 124 1.40 0.44 -7.83
N LEU A 125 2.09 1.37 -8.48
CA LEU A 125 1.54 2.25 -9.51
C LEU A 125 1.83 1.78 -10.95
N LYS A 126 2.19 0.52 -11.12
CA LYS A 126 2.53 -0.04 -12.44
C LYS A 126 1.36 0.11 -13.43
N PRO A 127 1.54 0.77 -14.58
CA PRO A 127 0.48 0.96 -15.56
C PRO A 127 0.26 -0.25 -16.48
N ARG A 128 1.24 -1.13 -16.60
CA ARG A 128 1.30 -2.22 -17.57
C ARG A 128 0.04 -3.10 -17.57
N GLY A 129 -0.54 -3.27 -18.75
CA GLY A 129 -1.74 -4.09 -18.97
C GLY A 129 -3.06 -3.38 -18.60
N LEU A 130 -3.02 -2.09 -18.37
CA LEU A 130 -4.19 -1.23 -18.18
C LEU A 130 -4.20 -0.20 -19.32
N ARG A 131 -5.33 -0.04 -19.99
CA ARG A 131 -5.54 0.98 -21.01
C ARG A 131 -6.64 1.93 -20.56
N ASP A 132 -6.33 3.21 -20.57
CA ASP A 132 -7.33 4.22 -20.32
C ASP A 132 -8.34 4.23 -21.48
N PRO A 133 -9.63 4.01 -21.23
CA PRO A 133 -10.65 3.97 -22.28
C PRO A 133 -10.81 5.32 -23.00
N LYS A 134 -10.40 6.44 -22.41
CA LYS A 134 -10.47 7.78 -23.02
C LYS A 134 -9.37 8.01 -24.03
N THR A 135 -8.16 7.55 -23.74
CA THR A 135 -6.98 7.76 -24.60
C THR A 135 -6.62 6.54 -25.44
N GLY A 136 -7.07 5.35 -25.05
CA GLY A 136 -6.70 4.06 -25.63
C GLY A 136 -5.23 3.66 -25.36
N GLN A 137 -4.51 4.40 -24.51
CA GLN A 137 -3.10 4.20 -24.20
C GLN A 137 -2.90 3.71 -22.76
N GLU A 138 -1.74 3.12 -22.50
CA GLU A 138 -1.29 2.89 -21.11
C GLU A 138 -0.90 4.26 -20.52
N PRO A 139 -1.42 4.63 -19.32
CA PRO A 139 -1.01 5.85 -18.64
C PRO A 139 0.42 5.76 -18.13
N TYR A 140 0.99 6.86 -17.66
CA TYR A 140 2.33 6.85 -17.08
C TYR A 140 2.37 6.07 -15.75
N ALA A 141 1.43 6.35 -14.87
CA ALA A 141 1.24 5.63 -13.61
C ALA A 141 -0.25 5.41 -13.32
N VAL A 142 -0.59 4.41 -12.51
CA VAL A 142 -1.98 4.11 -12.14
C VAL A 142 -2.07 3.72 -10.69
N VAL A 143 -2.88 4.43 -9.91
CA VAL A 143 -3.31 3.98 -8.59
C VAL A 143 -4.52 3.07 -8.74
N GLN A 144 -4.48 1.89 -8.14
CA GLN A 144 -5.61 0.95 -8.14
C GLN A 144 -6.35 1.00 -6.83
N LEU A 145 -7.67 1.11 -6.89
CA LEU A 145 -8.55 1.00 -5.74
C LEU A 145 -9.25 -0.36 -5.77
N ARG A 146 -9.19 -1.07 -4.66
CA ARG A 146 -9.84 -2.36 -4.47
C ARG A 146 -11.01 -2.21 -3.52
N ARG A 147 -12.15 -2.78 -3.88
CA ARG A 147 -13.33 -2.83 -3.02
C ARG A 147 -12.99 -3.45 -1.66
N ASP A 148 -13.37 -2.77 -0.59
CA ASP A 148 -13.09 -3.19 0.79
C ASP A 148 -14.32 -3.80 1.48
N ASN A 149 -15.53 -3.48 1.02
CA ASN A 149 -16.77 -4.03 1.55
C ASN A 149 -17.68 -4.59 0.47
N ALA A 150 -18.62 -5.46 0.86
CA ALA A 150 -19.55 -6.11 -0.06
C ALA A 150 -20.47 -5.12 -0.81
N GLN A 151 -20.82 -3.98 -0.20
CA GLN A 151 -21.66 -2.94 -0.75
C GLN A 151 -20.95 -2.13 -1.86
N GLY A 152 -19.62 -2.15 -1.92
CA GLY A 152 -18.84 -1.36 -2.87
C GLY A 152 -18.88 0.13 -2.56
N SER A 153 -19.09 0.51 -1.31
CA SER A 153 -19.10 1.91 -0.87
C SER A 153 -17.73 2.39 -0.34
N VAL A 154 -16.81 1.46 -0.05
CA VAL A 154 -15.47 1.75 0.48
C VAL A 154 -14.43 1.00 -0.33
N TYR A 155 -13.34 1.69 -0.64
CA TYR A 155 -12.21 1.16 -1.42
C TYR A 155 -10.90 1.44 -0.70
N ASN A 156 -9.96 0.51 -0.76
CA ASN A 156 -8.58 0.72 -0.30
C ASN A 156 -7.65 1.02 -1.46
N LEU A 157 -6.65 1.87 -1.21
CA LEU A 157 -5.57 2.14 -2.16
C LEU A 157 -4.58 0.97 -2.12
N VAL A 158 -4.47 0.24 -3.23
CA VAL A 158 -3.64 -0.97 -3.31
C VAL A 158 -2.15 -0.61 -3.26
N GLY A 159 -1.45 -1.18 -2.26
CA GLY A 159 -0.02 -0.95 -2.09
C GLY A 159 0.34 0.41 -1.46
N PHE A 160 -0.62 1.10 -0.86
CA PHE A 160 -0.45 2.40 -0.21
C PHE A 160 -0.38 2.30 1.31
N GLN A 161 0.20 1.25 1.86
CA GLN A 161 0.56 1.27 3.28
C GLN A 161 1.42 2.51 3.52
N THR A 162 1.13 3.28 4.57
CA THR A 162 1.79 4.56 4.81
C THR A 162 1.95 4.87 6.29
N HIS A 163 3.03 5.55 6.63
CA HIS A 163 3.25 6.18 7.95
C HIS A 163 2.99 7.69 7.92
N LEU A 164 2.54 8.23 6.78
CA LEU A 164 2.23 9.65 6.70
C LEU A 164 1.19 10.06 7.74
N ARG A 165 1.37 11.23 8.34
CA ARG A 165 0.35 11.85 9.18
C ARG A 165 -0.94 12.07 8.39
N PHE A 166 -2.09 11.95 9.04
CA PHE A 166 -3.38 12.06 8.37
C PHE A 166 -3.57 13.35 7.52
N PRO A 167 -3.14 14.54 7.97
CA PRO A 167 -3.18 15.73 7.13
C PRO A 167 -2.33 15.61 5.86
N GLU A 168 -1.16 14.96 5.96
CA GLU A 168 -0.28 14.71 4.83
C GLU A 168 -0.86 13.68 3.86
N GLN A 169 -1.51 12.63 4.38
CA GLN A 169 -2.25 11.69 3.53
C GLN A 169 -3.29 12.43 2.68
N LYS A 170 -4.10 13.30 3.29
CA LYS A 170 -5.07 14.11 2.56
C LYS A 170 -4.40 14.98 1.50
N ARG A 171 -3.37 15.73 1.87
CA ARG A 171 -2.65 16.64 0.97
C ARG A 171 -2.03 15.91 -0.22
N VAL A 172 -1.36 14.79 0.04
CA VAL A 172 -0.60 14.07 -0.99
C VAL A 172 -1.52 13.23 -1.87
N PHE A 173 -2.46 12.49 -1.27
CA PHE A 173 -3.31 11.58 -2.05
C PHE A 173 -4.39 12.31 -2.85
N SER A 174 -4.82 13.52 -2.43
CA SER A 174 -5.67 14.39 -3.24
C SER A 174 -4.99 14.97 -4.49
N MET A 175 -3.67 14.76 -4.66
CA MET A 175 -2.99 15.09 -5.91
C MET A 175 -3.22 14.07 -7.02
N ILE A 176 -3.75 12.89 -6.68
CA ILE A 176 -4.20 11.89 -7.66
C ILE A 176 -5.51 12.41 -8.27
N PRO A 177 -5.61 12.64 -9.59
CA PRO A 177 -6.76 13.34 -10.20
C PRO A 177 -8.13 12.78 -9.81
N ALA A 178 -8.25 11.47 -9.67
CA ALA A 178 -9.50 10.81 -9.28
C ALA A 178 -9.81 10.90 -7.77
N LEU A 179 -8.93 11.45 -6.92
CA LEU A 179 -9.05 11.49 -5.46
C LEU A 179 -8.93 12.92 -4.90
N HIS A 180 -9.28 13.93 -5.67
CA HIS A 180 -9.10 15.33 -5.29
C HIS A 180 -10.13 15.86 -4.28
N ASP A 181 -11.20 15.11 -3.98
CA ASP A 181 -12.26 15.46 -3.02
C ASP A 181 -12.05 14.88 -1.61
#